data_051ae4ceb63cb01258717ac141bd0ec8
#
_entry.id   051ae4ceb63cb01258717ac141bd0ec8
#
_cell.length_a   1.000
_cell.length_b   1.000
_cell.length_c   1.000
_cell.angle_alpha   90.00
_cell.angle_beta   90.00
_cell.angle_gamma   90.00
#
_symmetry.space_group_name_H-M   'P 1'
#
loop_
_entity.id
_entity.type
_entity.pdbx_description
1 polymer ?
#
loop_
_entity_poly.entity_id
_entity_poly.type
_entity_poly.pdbx_seq_one_letter_code
_entity_poly.pdbx_strand_id
1 'polypeptide(L)'
;YEVKVYYEGKPREAVRAPWDGGISWKKDQNGNHFIASSCQGLGASVWWPNKDHMYDEVDSMLISVNVPKGLMNVSNGRLVNVEEKLNTTTYHWKVVNPINNYGVNINIADYVNFSEIFKGEKGDLDMDYYVLRDNLYKAKIHFKDAIKTMEAFEHWFGPYPFYEDS
;
A
#
# COMPACT_ATOMS: atom_id res chain seq x y z
N TYR A 1 18.10 -21.11 1.24
CA TYR A 1 16.96 -22.04 1.10
C TYR A 1 15.80 -21.29 0.45
N GLU A 2 15.05 -21.97 -0.44
CA GLU A 2 13.81 -21.48 -1.01
C GLU A 2 12.65 -22.21 -0.32
N VAL A 3 11.63 -21.47 0.12
CA VAL A 3 10.40 -22.02 0.71
C VAL A 3 9.23 -21.48 -0.09
N LYS A 4 8.35 -22.35 -0.58
CA LYS A 4 7.11 -21.99 -1.28
C LYS A 4 5.91 -22.45 -0.46
N VAL A 5 5.03 -21.51 -0.14
CA VAL A 5 3.79 -21.77 0.59
C VAL A 5 2.62 -21.50 -0.36
N TYR A 6 1.79 -22.50 -0.61
CA TYR A 6 0.55 -22.36 -1.37
C TYR A 6 -0.62 -22.42 -0.39
N TYR A 7 -1.49 -21.44 -0.46
CA TYR A 7 -2.66 -21.37 0.40
C TYR A 7 -3.83 -20.71 -0.32
N GLU A 8 -5.02 -21.05 0.12
CA GLU A 8 -6.27 -20.46 -0.35
C GLU A 8 -7.26 -20.41 0.81
N GLY A 9 -8.31 -19.63 0.67
CA GLY A 9 -9.37 -19.55 1.64
C GLY A 9 -9.99 -18.16 1.72
N LYS A 10 -10.96 -18.02 2.62
CA LYS A 10 -11.56 -16.74 2.97
C LYS A 10 -10.79 -16.15 4.15
N PRO A 11 -10.08 -15.03 3.96
CA PRO A 11 -9.38 -14.38 5.05
C PRO A 11 -10.39 -13.86 6.09
N ARG A 12 -9.90 -13.68 7.32
CA ARG A 12 -10.70 -13.07 8.38
C ARG A 12 -11.18 -11.69 7.94
N GLU A 13 -12.47 -11.42 8.10
CA GLU A 13 -13.01 -10.07 7.93
C GLU A 13 -12.75 -9.24 9.19
N ALA A 14 -12.27 -8.01 9.01
CA ALA A 14 -12.14 -7.05 10.09
C ALA A 14 -13.53 -6.60 10.56
N VAL A 15 -13.82 -6.78 11.84
CA VAL A 15 -15.12 -6.41 12.42
C VAL A 15 -15.22 -4.89 12.61
N ARG A 16 -14.11 -4.26 12.98
CA ARG A 16 -14.03 -2.83 13.30
C ARG A 16 -12.76 -2.19 12.72
N ALA A 17 -12.57 -2.35 11.40
CA ALA A 17 -11.42 -1.77 10.71
C ALA A 17 -11.34 -0.24 10.91
N PRO A 18 -10.14 0.34 10.98
CA PRO A 18 -8.81 -0.29 10.97
C PRO A 18 -8.35 -0.79 12.35
N TRP A 19 -9.17 -0.67 13.39
CA TRP A 19 -8.84 -0.98 14.80
C TRP A 19 -8.93 -2.48 15.13
N ASP A 20 -9.21 -3.30 14.14
CA ASP A 20 -9.31 -4.75 14.23
C ASP A 20 -8.66 -5.38 13.00
N GLY A 21 -7.81 -6.38 13.19
CA GLY A 21 -7.08 -7.04 12.11
C GLY A 21 -7.99 -7.88 11.22
N GLY A 22 -7.65 -7.94 9.95
CA GLY A 22 -8.36 -8.68 8.92
C GLY A 22 -8.50 -7.91 7.62
N ILE A 23 -9.33 -8.42 6.73
CA ILE A 23 -9.62 -7.80 5.45
C ILE A 23 -10.96 -7.07 5.53
N SER A 24 -10.96 -5.81 5.15
CA SER A 24 -12.19 -5.03 4.94
C SER A 24 -12.75 -5.29 3.56
N TRP A 25 -14.02 -5.68 3.49
CA TRP A 25 -14.77 -5.86 2.26
C TRP A 25 -15.90 -4.84 2.22
N LYS A 26 -15.63 -3.66 1.68
CA LYS A 26 -16.58 -2.56 1.58
C LYS A 26 -16.85 -2.22 0.13
N LYS A 27 -17.72 -1.26 -0.09
CA LYS A 27 -17.99 -0.64 -1.38
C LYS A 27 -17.87 0.86 -1.28
N ASP A 28 -17.40 1.48 -2.36
CA ASP A 28 -17.45 2.93 -2.51
C ASP A 28 -18.88 3.41 -2.80
N GLN A 29 -19.05 4.71 -2.96
CA GLN A 29 -20.36 5.32 -3.24
C GLN A 29 -20.94 4.93 -4.60
N ASN A 30 -20.13 4.41 -5.52
CA ASN A 30 -20.54 3.94 -6.85
C ASN A 30 -20.81 2.43 -6.87
N GLY A 31 -20.63 1.74 -5.74
CA GLY A 31 -20.82 0.31 -5.61
C GLY A 31 -19.61 -0.53 -6.02
N ASN A 32 -18.46 0.09 -6.37
CA ASN A 32 -17.21 -0.62 -6.64
C ASN A 32 -16.63 -1.19 -5.35
N HIS A 33 -15.91 -2.28 -5.47
CA HIS A 33 -15.26 -2.88 -4.31
C HIS A 33 -14.17 -1.96 -3.72
N PHE A 34 -14.14 -1.90 -2.40
CA PHE A 34 -13.09 -1.30 -1.59
C PHE A 34 -12.61 -2.35 -0.61
N ILE A 35 -11.39 -2.84 -0.81
CA ILE A 35 -10.79 -3.93 -0.06
C ILE A 35 -9.48 -3.42 0.53
N ALA A 36 -9.28 -3.62 1.83
CA ALA A 36 -8.06 -3.21 2.51
C ALA A 36 -7.68 -4.19 3.60
N SER A 37 -6.39 -4.46 3.76
CA SER A 37 -5.87 -5.23 4.88
C SER A 37 -5.65 -4.33 6.10
N SER A 38 -5.78 -4.89 7.30
CA SER A 38 -5.31 -4.30 8.53
C SER A 38 -4.73 -5.37 9.45
N CYS A 39 -3.71 -5.01 10.24
CA CYS A 39 -3.01 -5.96 11.11
C CYS A 39 -3.24 -5.67 12.60
N GLN A 40 -3.99 -4.60 12.92
CA GLN A 40 -4.17 -4.11 14.28
C GLN A 40 -4.60 -5.21 15.26
N GLY A 41 -3.82 -5.38 16.32
CA GLY A 41 -4.07 -6.32 17.41
C GLY A 41 -3.80 -7.81 17.10
N LEU A 42 -3.74 -8.20 15.83
CA LEU A 42 -3.59 -9.61 15.42
C LEU A 42 -2.29 -9.90 14.66
N GLY A 43 -1.57 -8.87 14.19
CA GLY A 43 -0.38 -9.05 13.37
C GLY A 43 -0.67 -9.37 11.90
N ALA A 44 0.39 -9.47 11.11
CA ALA A 44 0.30 -9.68 9.66
C ALA A 44 -0.14 -11.10 9.28
N SER A 45 0.09 -12.09 10.14
CA SER A 45 -0.33 -13.48 9.94
C SER A 45 -1.85 -13.66 9.82
N VAL A 46 -2.62 -12.62 10.09
CA VAL A 46 -4.08 -12.61 9.90
C VAL A 46 -4.49 -12.77 8.44
N TRP A 47 -3.63 -12.42 7.47
CA TRP A 47 -3.99 -12.49 6.06
C TRP A 47 -2.92 -13.10 5.14
N TRP A 48 -1.65 -13.19 5.56
CA TRP A 48 -0.60 -13.84 4.78
C TRP A 48 0.40 -14.59 5.68
N PRO A 49 0.97 -15.73 5.21
CA PRO A 49 1.93 -16.50 5.97
C PRO A 49 3.28 -15.77 6.02
N ASN A 50 3.74 -15.49 7.23
CA ASN A 50 5.01 -14.86 7.50
C ASN A 50 5.60 -15.37 8.81
N LYS A 51 6.84 -15.01 9.10
CA LYS A 51 7.40 -15.19 10.44
C LYS A 51 6.86 -14.07 11.32
N ASP A 52 5.94 -14.43 12.20
CA ASP A 52 5.20 -13.50 13.06
C ASP A 52 6.06 -13.00 14.22
N HIS A 53 7.04 -12.16 13.90
CA HIS A 53 7.95 -11.55 14.86
C HIS A 53 8.31 -10.13 14.43
N MET A 54 8.18 -9.17 15.34
CA MET A 54 8.31 -7.74 15.04
C MET A 54 9.72 -7.29 14.64
N TYR A 55 10.75 -8.06 14.99
CA TYR A 55 12.15 -7.73 14.65
C TYR A 55 12.64 -8.43 13.37
N ASP A 56 11.79 -9.21 12.71
CA ASP A 56 12.17 -9.96 11.54
C ASP A 56 11.74 -9.22 10.29
N GLU A 57 12.56 -8.30 9.85
CA GLU A 57 12.35 -7.52 8.63
C GLU A 57 13.09 -8.18 7.47
N VAL A 58 12.40 -8.34 6.35
CA VAL A 58 13.05 -8.79 5.11
C VAL A 58 13.75 -7.62 4.44
N ASP A 59 14.92 -7.87 3.83
CA ASP A 59 15.72 -6.83 3.16
C ASP A 59 14.99 -6.22 1.95
N SER A 60 14.13 -6.98 1.31
CA SER A 60 13.32 -6.53 0.18
C SER A 60 12.11 -7.43 -0.02
N MET A 61 11.08 -6.92 -0.71
CA MET A 61 9.87 -7.68 -1.00
C MET A 61 9.31 -7.34 -2.38
N LEU A 62 8.81 -8.35 -3.07
CA LEU A 62 7.97 -8.19 -4.25
C LEU A 62 6.54 -8.60 -3.91
N ILE A 63 5.60 -7.66 -4.01
CA ILE A 63 4.18 -7.87 -3.72
C ILE A 63 3.44 -7.87 -5.06
N SER A 64 2.87 -9.00 -5.44
CA SER A 64 2.15 -9.17 -6.71
C SER A 64 0.70 -9.51 -6.44
N VAL A 65 -0.22 -8.64 -6.85
CA VAL A 65 -1.65 -8.80 -6.57
C VAL A 65 -2.45 -8.78 -7.86
N ASN A 66 -3.15 -9.87 -8.14
CA ASN A 66 -4.06 -9.98 -9.28
C ASN A 66 -5.48 -9.61 -8.85
N VAL A 67 -6.07 -8.64 -9.54
CA VAL A 67 -7.41 -8.10 -9.25
C VAL A 67 -8.31 -8.14 -10.47
N PRO A 68 -9.65 -8.12 -10.31
CA PRO A 68 -10.57 -7.94 -11.42
C PRO A 68 -10.27 -6.66 -12.20
N LYS A 69 -10.44 -6.72 -13.53
CA LYS A 69 -10.26 -5.55 -14.40
C LYS A 69 -11.17 -4.40 -13.96
N GLY A 70 -10.62 -3.19 -13.95
CA GLY A 70 -11.31 -1.97 -13.47
C GLY A 70 -11.02 -1.62 -12.01
N LEU A 71 -10.37 -2.52 -11.27
CA LEU A 71 -9.84 -2.21 -9.94
C LEU A 71 -8.33 -2.06 -9.99
N MET A 72 -7.80 -1.26 -9.11
CA MET A 72 -6.36 -1.08 -8.91
C MET A 72 -5.96 -1.60 -7.54
N ASN A 73 -4.85 -2.35 -7.48
CA ASN A 73 -4.17 -2.63 -6.23
C ASN A 73 -3.09 -1.59 -5.97
N VAL A 74 -3.03 -1.12 -4.74
CA VAL A 74 -1.96 -0.28 -4.19
C VAL A 74 -1.36 -0.98 -2.98
N SER A 75 -0.04 -1.09 -2.95
CA SER A 75 0.70 -1.76 -1.89
C SER A 75 1.98 -0.98 -1.54
N ASN A 76 2.90 -1.58 -0.79
CA ASN A 76 4.13 -0.93 -0.36
C ASN A 76 5.18 -0.88 -1.47
N GLY A 77 6.06 0.11 -1.40
CA GLY A 77 7.14 0.31 -2.36
C GLY A 77 6.69 0.92 -3.67
N ARG A 78 7.51 0.78 -4.72
CA ARG A 78 7.21 1.32 -6.04
C ARG A 78 6.49 0.32 -6.94
N LEU A 79 5.55 0.82 -7.74
CA LEU A 79 4.91 0.04 -8.79
C LEU A 79 5.93 -0.21 -9.92
N VAL A 80 6.39 -1.46 -10.06
CA VAL A 80 7.44 -1.81 -11.03
C VAL A 80 6.92 -2.46 -12.31
N ASN A 81 5.73 -3.07 -12.27
CA ASN A 81 5.12 -3.68 -13.45
C ASN A 81 3.60 -3.80 -13.32
N VAL A 82 2.90 -3.75 -14.44
CA VAL A 82 1.46 -4.01 -14.54
C VAL A 82 1.21 -4.99 -15.70
N GLU A 83 0.56 -6.10 -15.41
CA GLU A 83 0.20 -7.12 -16.40
C GLU A 83 -1.31 -7.16 -16.60
N GLU A 84 -1.78 -6.74 -17.76
CA GLU A 84 -3.18 -6.80 -18.11
C GLU A 84 -3.52 -8.13 -18.80
N LYS A 85 -4.61 -8.75 -18.37
CA LYS A 85 -5.28 -9.89 -19.01
C LYS A 85 -6.71 -9.53 -19.38
N LEU A 86 -7.42 -10.44 -20.04
CA LEU A 86 -8.79 -10.18 -20.50
C LEU A 86 -9.71 -9.66 -19.37
N ASN A 87 -9.69 -10.32 -18.21
CA ASN A 87 -10.61 -10.07 -17.10
C ASN A 87 -9.91 -9.62 -15.82
N THR A 88 -8.59 -9.57 -15.78
CA THR A 88 -7.82 -9.26 -14.58
C THR A 88 -6.62 -8.38 -14.91
N THR A 89 -6.11 -7.70 -13.88
CA THR A 89 -4.85 -6.95 -13.92
C THR A 89 -4.01 -7.36 -12.75
N THR A 90 -2.71 -7.61 -12.95
CA THR A 90 -1.75 -7.89 -11.87
C THR A 90 -0.85 -6.68 -11.69
N TYR A 91 -0.77 -6.19 -10.48
CA TYR A 91 0.12 -5.10 -10.07
C TYR A 91 1.29 -5.67 -9.31
N HIS A 92 2.51 -5.26 -9.65
CA HIS A 92 3.75 -5.70 -9.02
C HIS A 92 4.42 -4.51 -8.32
N TRP A 93 4.48 -4.58 -7.00
CA TRP A 93 5.09 -3.56 -6.15
C TRP A 93 6.38 -4.09 -5.57
N LYS A 94 7.44 -3.30 -5.57
CA LYS A 94 8.73 -3.69 -5.05
C LYS A 94 9.18 -2.75 -3.95
N VAL A 95 9.48 -3.34 -2.80
CA VAL A 95 10.14 -2.71 -1.67
C VAL A 95 11.60 -3.11 -1.68
N VAL A 96 12.51 -2.16 -1.57
CA VAL A 96 13.97 -2.40 -1.60
C VAL A 96 14.68 -2.07 -0.29
N ASN A 97 13.98 -1.46 0.66
CA ASN A 97 14.45 -1.26 2.02
C ASN A 97 13.86 -2.34 2.96
N PRO A 98 14.49 -2.62 4.09
CA PRO A 98 13.91 -3.52 5.08
C PRO A 98 12.50 -3.12 5.46
N ILE A 99 11.58 -4.08 5.42
CA ILE A 99 10.16 -3.85 5.73
C ILE A 99 9.68 -4.81 6.81
N ASN A 100 9.05 -4.24 7.85
CA ASN A 100 8.37 -5.01 8.87
C ASN A 100 7.10 -5.67 8.30
N ASN A 101 6.86 -6.92 8.62
CA ASN A 101 5.70 -7.67 8.11
C ASN A 101 4.36 -7.02 8.47
N TYR A 102 4.26 -6.35 9.63
CA TYR A 102 3.08 -5.59 10.04
C TYR A 102 2.76 -4.43 9.08
N GLY A 103 3.78 -3.81 8.47
CA GLY A 103 3.65 -2.72 7.52
C GLY A 103 3.18 -3.16 6.13
N VAL A 104 3.28 -4.44 5.80
CA VAL A 104 2.87 -4.96 4.49
C VAL A 104 1.36 -4.92 4.35
N ASN A 105 0.86 -4.23 3.33
CA ASN A 105 -0.57 -4.06 3.13
C ASN A 105 -1.00 -4.21 1.66
N ILE A 106 -2.27 -4.49 1.47
CA ILE A 106 -2.95 -4.43 0.17
C ILE A 106 -4.17 -3.52 0.29
N ASN A 107 -4.34 -2.67 -0.72
CA ASN A 107 -5.51 -1.82 -0.87
C ASN A 107 -6.02 -1.97 -2.30
N ILE A 108 -7.29 -2.30 -2.49
CA ILE A 108 -7.88 -2.56 -3.80
C ILE A 108 -9.17 -1.77 -3.92
N ALA A 109 -9.24 -0.89 -4.91
CA ALA A 109 -10.45 -0.10 -5.20
C ALA A 109 -10.39 0.50 -6.62
N ASP A 110 -11.39 1.31 -6.98
CA ASP A 110 -11.33 2.19 -8.14
C ASP A 110 -10.46 3.41 -7.80
N TYR A 111 -9.15 3.16 -7.69
CA TYR A 111 -8.17 4.22 -7.45
C TYR A 111 -7.78 4.94 -8.72
N VAL A 112 -7.46 6.22 -8.58
CA VAL A 112 -6.74 7.04 -9.55
C VAL A 112 -5.49 7.58 -8.89
N ASN A 113 -4.43 7.74 -9.68
CA ASN A 113 -3.16 8.27 -9.23
C ASN A 113 -2.98 9.72 -9.67
N PHE A 114 -2.31 10.50 -8.85
CA PHE A 114 -1.62 11.72 -9.22
C PHE A 114 -0.36 11.84 -8.36
N SER A 115 0.64 12.56 -8.86
CA SER A 115 1.94 12.67 -8.22
C SER A 115 2.44 14.10 -8.21
N GLU A 116 3.40 14.35 -7.35
CA GLU A 116 4.22 15.55 -7.30
C GLU A 116 5.64 15.20 -6.86
N ILE A 117 6.56 16.15 -6.99
CA ILE A 117 7.95 15.97 -6.57
C ILE A 117 8.23 16.90 -5.41
N PHE A 118 8.62 16.32 -4.28
CA PHE A 118 9.16 17.08 -3.16
C PHE A 118 10.67 17.30 -3.35
N LYS A 119 11.10 18.55 -3.21
CA LYS A 119 12.52 18.94 -3.28
C LYS A 119 13.14 18.86 -1.89
N GLY A 120 13.47 17.64 -1.49
CA GLY A 120 14.01 17.36 -0.17
C GLY A 120 15.53 17.51 -0.06
N GLU A 121 16.06 17.37 1.14
CA GLU A 121 17.49 17.52 1.43
C GLU A 121 18.38 16.48 0.72
N LYS A 122 17.86 15.28 0.44
CA LYS A 122 18.54 14.23 -0.32
C LYS A 122 18.32 14.29 -1.83
N GLY A 123 17.58 15.28 -2.31
CA GLY A 123 17.21 15.44 -3.72
C GLY A 123 15.71 15.31 -3.95
N ASP A 124 15.36 14.96 -5.17
CA ASP A 124 13.98 14.83 -5.59
C ASP A 124 13.35 13.55 -5.03
N LEU A 125 12.23 13.70 -4.33
CA LEU A 125 11.41 12.60 -3.81
C LEU A 125 10.09 12.57 -4.57
N ASP A 126 9.82 11.45 -5.25
CA ASP A 126 8.54 11.21 -5.87
C ASP A 126 7.47 10.97 -4.79
N MET A 127 6.35 11.66 -4.91
CA MET A 127 5.21 11.53 -4.00
C MET A 127 3.98 11.12 -4.79
N ASP A 128 3.58 9.87 -4.68
CA ASP A 128 2.46 9.28 -5.39
C ASP A 128 1.22 9.16 -4.50
N TYR A 129 0.10 9.68 -4.99
CA TYR A 129 -1.17 9.68 -4.27
C TYR A 129 -2.19 8.82 -5.01
N TYR A 130 -2.71 7.82 -4.32
CA TYR A 130 -3.75 6.93 -4.80
C TYR A 130 -5.03 7.19 -4.03
N VAL A 131 -6.04 7.68 -4.73
CA VAL A 131 -7.31 8.09 -4.12
C VAL A 131 -8.49 7.49 -4.86
N LEU A 132 -9.60 7.29 -4.18
CA LEU A 132 -10.84 6.92 -4.87
C LEU A 132 -11.19 7.97 -5.92
N ARG A 133 -11.59 7.54 -7.09
CA ARG A 133 -11.89 8.39 -8.26
C ARG A 133 -12.75 9.61 -7.91
N ASP A 134 -13.80 9.40 -7.14
CA ASP A 134 -14.72 10.47 -6.76
C ASP A 134 -14.12 11.50 -5.80
N ASN A 135 -13.04 11.15 -5.14
CA ASN A 135 -12.34 12.04 -4.23
C ASN A 135 -11.18 12.80 -4.88
N LEU A 136 -10.88 12.56 -6.16
CA LEU A 136 -9.72 13.14 -6.84
C LEU A 136 -9.64 14.67 -6.74
N TYR A 137 -10.76 15.36 -6.97
CA TYR A 137 -10.79 16.83 -6.90
C TYR A 137 -10.48 17.33 -5.49
N LYS A 138 -11.12 16.73 -4.49
CA LYS A 138 -10.90 17.08 -3.07
C LYS A 138 -9.45 16.76 -2.64
N ALA A 139 -8.96 15.60 -3.04
CA ALA A 139 -7.60 15.17 -2.72
C ALA A 139 -6.55 16.13 -3.29
N LYS A 140 -6.68 16.56 -4.55
CA LYS A 140 -5.78 17.54 -5.15
C LYS A 140 -5.76 18.90 -4.45
N ILE A 141 -6.81 19.26 -3.74
CA ILE A 141 -6.85 20.47 -2.93
C ILE A 141 -6.14 20.25 -1.59
N HIS A 142 -6.49 19.17 -0.89
CA HIS A 142 -5.99 18.91 0.46
C HIS A 142 -4.54 18.45 0.48
N PHE A 143 -4.10 17.68 -0.52
CA PHE A 143 -2.74 17.14 -0.54
C PHE A 143 -1.66 18.17 -0.90
N LYS A 144 -2.05 19.40 -1.24
CA LYS A 144 -1.11 20.55 -1.29
C LYS A 144 -0.37 20.78 0.03
N ASP A 145 -0.93 20.32 1.13
CA ASP A 145 -0.28 20.40 2.43
C ASP A 145 0.75 19.29 2.68
N ALA A 146 0.83 18.29 1.80
CA ALA A 146 1.81 17.21 1.91
C ALA A 146 3.24 17.74 1.81
N ILE A 147 3.51 18.64 0.87
CA ILE A 147 4.82 19.29 0.72
C ILE A 147 5.23 20.01 2.02
N LYS A 148 4.33 20.81 2.61
CA LYS A 148 4.60 21.51 3.87
C LYS A 148 4.82 20.53 5.03
N THR A 149 4.13 19.40 5.01
CA THR A 149 4.31 18.34 6.00
C THR A 149 5.69 17.72 5.87
N MET A 150 6.14 17.46 4.64
CA MET A 150 7.50 16.94 4.38
C MET A 150 8.57 17.94 4.79
N GLU A 151 8.40 19.24 4.47
CA GLU A 151 9.31 20.32 4.92
C GLU A 151 9.42 20.35 6.46
N ALA A 152 8.27 20.24 7.16
CA ALA A 152 8.27 20.22 8.62
C ALA A 152 8.95 18.95 9.17
N PHE A 153 8.74 17.79 8.55
CA PHE A 153 9.38 16.53 8.96
C PHE A 153 10.88 16.57 8.72
N GLU A 154 11.35 17.05 7.58
CA GLU A 154 12.78 17.20 7.33
C GLU A 154 13.44 18.16 8.33
N HIS A 155 12.76 19.25 8.66
CA HIS A 155 13.28 20.22 9.64
C HIS A 155 13.48 19.60 11.04
N TRP A 156 12.54 18.76 11.50
CA TRP A 156 12.57 18.22 12.86
C TRP A 156 13.23 16.85 12.99
N PHE A 157 13.20 16.04 11.95
CA PHE A 157 13.61 14.63 11.98
C PHE A 157 14.72 14.31 10.98
N GLY A 158 15.11 15.26 10.13
CA GLY A 158 16.04 15.04 9.03
C GLY A 158 15.35 14.48 7.79
N PRO A 159 16.14 14.26 6.70
CA PRO A 159 15.59 13.86 5.42
C PRO A 159 14.90 12.50 5.49
N TYR A 160 13.82 12.35 4.72
CA TYR A 160 13.10 11.08 4.60
C TYR A 160 14.07 9.94 4.21
N PRO A 161 14.09 8.82 4.93
CA PRO A 161 15.13 7.82 4.74
C PRO A 161 14.91 6.88 3.55
N PHE A 162 13.68 6.71 3.04
CA PHE A 162 13.29 5.65 2.10
C PHE A 162 12.92 6.19 0.70
N TYR A 163 13.81 6.99 0.10
CA TYR A 163 13.60 7.57 -1.23
C TYR A 163 13.39 6.54 -2.33
N GLU A 164 13.92 5.34 -2.15
CA GLU A 164 13.85 4.25 -3.12
C GLU A 164 12.45 3.60 -3.17
N ASP A 165 11.68 3.71 -2.09
CA ASP A 165 10.38 3.04 -1.91
C ASP A 165 9.17 4.01 -1.92
N SER A 166 9.43 5.30 -2.14
CA SER A 166 8.39 6.34 -2.19
C SER A 166 7.81 6.54 -3.59
#